data_b4b46a82ecc0c10a59833d8c0f4ea5af
#
_entry.id   b4b46a82ecc0c10a59833d8c0f4ea5af
#
_cell.length_a   1.000
_cell.length_b   1.000
_cell.length_c   1.000
_cell.angle_alpha   90.00
_cell.angle_beta   90.00
_cell.angle_gamma   90.00
#
_symmetry.space_group_name_H-M   'P 1'
#
loop_
_entity.id
_entity.type
_entity.pdbx_description
1 polymer ?
#
loop_
_entity_poly.entity_id
_entity_poly.type
_entity_poly.pdbx_seq_one_letter_code
_entity_poly.pdbx_strand_id
1 'polypeptide(L)'
;MATKRFLVEGNICGDRVRIARALHKPPMTQDDLAREINLMGMDMTKLIVSRIEKNQRHVCDAELKILAKALGVTMDWLCGEGEEFLKL
;
A
#
# COMPACT_ATOMS: atom_id res chain seq x y z
N MET A 1 15.66 -18.08 -16.68
CA MET A 1 15.06 -18.18 -16.71
C MET A 1 14.03 -17.43 -16.45
N ALA A 2 13.22 -17.62 -16.84
CA ALA A 2 12.06 -16.86 -16.77
C ALA A 2 11.58 -16.56 -15.41
N THR A 3 11.83 -17.41 -14.50
CA THR A 3 11.29 -17.20 -13.18
C THR A 3 11.82 -16.00 -12.47
N LYS A 4 13.00 -15.55 -12.82
CA LYS A 4 13.52 -14.45 -12.09
C LYS A 4 12.76 -13.19 -12.20
N ARG A 5 12.07 -12.96 -13.28
CA ARG A 5 11.39 -11.71 -13.41
C ARG A 5 10.19 -11.58 -12.54
N PHE A 6 9.75 -12.67 -11.92
CA PHE A 6 8.62 -12.58 -11.02
C PHE A 6 9.06 -12.55 -9.57
N LEU A 7 10.36 -12.59 -9.32
CA LEU A 7 10.82 -12.56 -7.95
C LEU A 7 11.06 -11.12 -7.54
N VAL A 8 10.24 -10.66 -6.63
CA VAL A 8 10.34 -9.30 -6.14
C VAL A 8 10.68 -9.37 -4.68
N GLU A 9 11.71 -8.63 -4.26
CA GLU A 9 12.02 -8.59 -2.88
C GLU A 9 11.04 -7.71 -2.23
N GLY A 10 10.25 -8.24 -1.36
CA GLY A 10 9.25 -7.47 -0.65
C GLY A 10 8.01 -7.27 -1.48
N ASN A 11 7.82 -6.08 -2.01
CA ASN A 11 6.61 -5.76 -2.77
C ASN A 11 6.91 -4.65 -3.76
N ILE A 12 5.93 -4.33 -4.60
CA ILE A 12 6.10 -3.26 -5.58
C ILE A 12 5.26 -2.03 -5.25
N CYS A 13 4.53 -2.05 -4.15
CA CYS A 13 3.59 -0.96 -3.86
C CYS A 13 4.04 -0.03 -2.74
N GLY A 14 5.11 -0.37 -2.05
CA GLY A 14 5.47 0.36 -0.83
C GLY A 14 5.66 1.84 -1.00
N ASP A 15 6.35 2.24 -2.06
CA ASP A 15 6.58 3.67 -2.28
C ASP A 15 5.27 4.39 -2.51
N ARG A 16 4.37 3.79 -3.25
CA ARG A 16 3.10 4.45 -3.53
C ARG A 16 2.17 4.45 -2.34
N VAL A 17 2.28 3.46 -1.45
CA VAL A 17 1.55 3.50 -0.18
C VAL A 17 1.98 4.74 0.60
N ARG A 18 3.28 4.98 0.69
CA ARG A 18 3.79 6.14 1.41
C ARG A 18 3.33 7.44 0.76
N ILE A 19 3.40 7.51 -0.56
CA ILE A 19 3.00 8.72 -1.28
C ILE A 19 1.51 8.97 -1.08
N ALA A 20 0.68 7.94 -1.18
CA ALA A 20 -0.75 8.10 -1.01
C ALA A 20 -1.10 8.56 0.39
N ARG A 21 -0.39 8.05 1.41
CA ARG A 21 -0.61 8.50 2.78
C ARG A 21 -0.33 9.99 2.89
N ALA A 22 0.79 10.42 2.32
CA ALA A 22 1.20 11.82 2.41
C ALA A 22 0.24 12.74 1.67
N LEU A 23 -0.33 12.26 0.59
CA LEU A 23 -1.23 13.07 -0.22
C LEU A 23 -2.70 12.95 0.18
N HIS A 24 -3.01 12.06 1.09
CA HIS A 24 -4.38 11.91 1.59
C HIS A 24 -4.80 13.21 2.29
N LYS A 25 -6.08 13.49 2.30
CA LYS A 25 -6.57 14.71 2.92
C LYS A 25 -7.55 14.38 4.01
N PRO A 26 -7.15 14.59 5.26
CA PRO A 26 -5.83 15.09 5.68
C PRO A 26 -4.77 14.01 5.57
N PRO A 27 -3.50 14.37 5.60
CA PRO A 27 -2.44 13.36 5.51
C PRO A 27 -2.56 12.32 6.61
N MET A 28 -2.24 11.09 6.28
CA MET A 28 -2.35 9.99 7.22
C MET A 28 -0.98 9.61 7.74
N THR A 29 -0.88 9.35 9.04
CA THR A 29 0.33 8.74 9.57
C THR A 29 0.25 7.24 9.32
N GLN A 30 1.34 6.54 9.59
CA GLN A 30 1.33 5.09 9.49
C GLN A 30 0.34 4.48 10.47
N ASP A 31 0.21 5.07 11.65
CA ASP A 31 -0.78 4.62 12.62
C ASP A 31 -2.19 4.85 12.14
N ASP A 32 -2.44 5.97 11.49
CA ASP A 32 -3.76 6.27 10.96
C ASP A 32 -4.16 5.23 9.93
N LEU A 33 -3.25 4.89 9.03
CA LEU A 33 -3.53 3.90 8.01
C LEU A 33 -3.79 2.53 8.64
N ALA A 34 -2.97 2.15 9.61
CA ALA A 34 -3.17 0.88 10.29
C ALA A 34 -4.55 0.83 10.96
N ARG A 35 -4.93 1.93 11.60
CA ARG A 35 -6.22 1.98 12.28
C ARG A 35 -7.37 1.85 11.30
N GLU A 36 -7.26 2.53 10.16
CA GLU A 36 -8.28 2.47 9.16
C GLU A 36 -8.46 1.06 8.62
N ILE A 37 -7.36 0.37 8.39
CA ILE A 37 -7.40 -1.00 7.89
C ILE A 37 -8.00 -1.94 8.92
N ASN A 38 -7.68 -1.74 10.20
CA ASN A 38 -8.30 -2.56 11.25
C ASN A 38 -9.80 -2.35 11.29
N LEU A 39 -10.25 -1.12 11.08
CA LEU A 39 -11.68 -0.85 11.05
C LEU A 39 -12.35 -1.53 9.86
N MET A 40 -11.61 -1.82 8.84
CA MET A 40 -12.13 -2.54 7.68
C MET A 40 -12.09 -4.04 7.85
N GLY A 41 -11.60 -4.52 9.00
CA GLY A 41 -11.66 -5.93 9.31
C GLY A 41 -10.38 -6.72 9.11
N MET A 42 -9.27 -6.07 8.83
CA MET A 42 -8.02 -6.78 8.64
C MET A 42 -7.02 -6.30 9.69
N ASP A 43 -6.30 -7.23 10.30
CA ASP A 43 -5.30 -6.85 11.29
C ASP A 43 -4.14 -6.14 10.62
N MET A 44 -3.77 -5.00 11.15
CA MET A 44 -2.66 -4.23 10.62
C MET A 44 -2.05 -3.43 11.77
N THR A 45 -0.74 -3.26 11.74
CA THR A 45 -0.05 -2.47 12.75
C THR A 45 0.84 -1.45 12.06
N LYS A 46 1.25 -0.45 12.83
CA LYS A 46 2.18 0.55 12.32
C LYS A 46 3.47 -0.11 11.82
N LEU A 47 3.96 -1.12 12.53
CA LEU A 47 5.17 -1.80 12.13
C LEU A 47 4.99 -2.49 10.78
N ILE A 48 3.85 -3.12 10.56
CA ILE A 48 3.57 -3.78 9.29
C ILE A 48 3.53 -2.74 8.17
N VAL A 49 2.84 -1.62 8.40
CA VAL A 49 2.79 -0.55 7.40
C VAL A 49 4.20 -0.08 7.08
N SER A 50 5.02 0.12 8.12
CA SER A 50 6.38 0.57 7.93
C SER A 50 7.17 -0.42 7.06
N ARG A 51 7.02 -1.70 7.31
CA ARG A 51 7.73 -2.72 6.55
C ARG A 51 7.25 -2.78 5.11
N ILE A 52 5.97 -2.58 4.89
CA ILE A 52 5.44 -2.51 3.53
C ILE A 52 6.09 -1.35 2.78
N GLU A 53 6.14 -0.19 3.43
CA GLU A 53 6.66 1.01 2.77
C GLU A 53 8.14 0.93 2.49
N LYS A 54 8.86 0.11 3.25
CA LYS A 54 10.29 -0.07 3.04
C LYS A 54 10.58 -1.27 2.14
N ASN A 55 9.55 -1.87 1.59
CA ASN A 55 9.67 -3.03 0.71
C ASN A 55 10.30 -4.23 1.42
N GLN A 56 10.02 -4.37 2.70
CA GLN A 56 10.61 -5.43 3.51
C GLN A 56 9.70 -6.60 3.75
N ARG A 57 8.52 -6.61 3.18
CA ARG A 57 7.61 -7.74 3.29
C ARG A 57 6.72 -7.80 2.07
N HIS A 58 6.21 -9.00 1.81
CA HIS A 58 5.29 -9.20 0.72
C HIS A 58 3.91 -8.61 1.07
N VAL A 59 3.16 -8.25 0.06
CA VAL A 59 1.80 -7.78 0.20
C VAL A 59 0.94 -8.70 -0.65
N CYS A 60 0.00 -9.39 -0.01
CA CYS A 60 -0.86 -10.29 -0.76
C CYS A 60 -2.00 -9.49 -1.40
N ASP A 61 -2.75 -10.16 -2.29
CA ASP A 61 -3.78 -9.47 -3.04
C ASP A 61 -4.86 -8.89 -2.14
N ALA A 62 -5.24 -9.59 -1.08
CA ALA A 62 -6.25 -9.09 -0.16
C ALA A 62 -5.75 -7.84 0.56
N GLU A 63 -4.48 -7.83 0.93
CA GLU A 63 -3.88 -6.65 1.56
C GLU A 63 -3.80 -5.49 0.59
N LEU A 64 -3.45 -5.76 -0.66
CA LEU A 64 -3.37 -4.73 -1.66
C LEU A 64 -4.72 -4.06 -1.86
N LYS A 65 -5.77 -4.88 -1.89
CA LYS A 65 -7.11 -4.36 -2.09
C LYS A 65 -7.52 -3.44 -0.94
N ILE A 66 -7.23 -3.84 0.29
CA ILE A 66 -7.66 -3.04 1.42
C ILE A 66 -6.80 -1.79 1.58
N LEU A 67 -5.52 -1.88 1.22
CA LEU A 67 -4.66 -0.69 1.20
C LEU A 67 -5.22 0.33 0.22
N ALA A 68 -5.61 -0.11 -0.96
CA ALA A 68 -6.15 0.80 -1.97
C ALA A 68 -7.42 1.48 -1.46
N LYS A 69 -8.29 0.70 -0.81
CA LYS A 69 -9.52 1.27 -0.28
C LYS A 69 -9.25 2.26 0.83
N ALA A 70 -8.37 1.94 1.74
CA ALA A 70 -8.08 2.81 2.87
C ALA A 70 -7.43 4.11 2.40
N LEU A 71 -6.63 4.03 1.35
CA LEU A 71 -5.92 5.20 0.84
C LEU A 71 -6.71 5.98 -0.20
N GLY A 72 -7.82 5.43 -0.69
CA GLY A 72 -8.62 6.12 -1.69
C GLY A 72 -8.01 6.12 -3.07
N VAL A 73 -7.23 5.11 -3.40
CA VAL A 73 -6.59 4.99 -4.71
C VAL A 73 -6.96 3.65 -5.32
N THR A 74 -6.57 3.43 -6.56
CA THR A 74 -6.84 2.16 -7.21
C THR A 74 -5.71 1.19 -6.94
N MET A 75 -6.00 -0.09 -7.05
CA MET A 75 -4.97 -1.12 -6.94
C MET A 75 -3.95 -0.96 -8.06
N ASP A 76 -4.42 -0.60 -9.25
CA ASP A 76 -3.52 -0.38 -10.37
C ASP A 76 -2.50 0.69 -10.06
N TRP A 77 -2.97 1.80 -9.50
CA TRP A 77 -2.05 2.88 -9.18
C TRP A 77 -1.03 2.45 -8.13
N LEU A 78 -1.48 1.69 -7.12
CA LEU A 78 -0.55 1.20 -6.11
C LEU A 78 0.51 0.29 -6.72
N CYS A 79 0.18 -0.42 -7.78
CA CYS A 79 1.12 -1.32 -8.43
C CYS A 79 1.99 -0.62 -9.46
N GLY A 80 1.87 0.69 -9.57
CA GLY A 80 2.72 1.43 -10.47
C GLY A 80 2.13 1.76 -11.83
N GLU A 81 0.84 1.41 -12.02
CA GLU A 81 0.20 1.74 -13.28
C GLU A 81 -0.50 3.06 -13.15
N GLY A 82 -0.62 3.78 -14.19
CA GLY A 82 -1.25 5.09 -14.15
C GLY A 82 -0.30 6.13 -13.67
N GLU A 83 -0.36 7.29 -14.26
CA GLU A 83 0.55 8.25 -13.93
C GLU A 83 0.11 9.21 -13.01
N GLU A 84 -1.13 9.50 -12.88
CA GLU A 84 -1.58 10.51 -12.01
C GLU A 84 -2.12 10.01 -10.80
N PHE A 85 -1.79 10.64 -9.74
CA PHE A 85 -2.44 10.37 -8.49
C PHE A 85 -3.81 10.88 -8.68
N LEU A 86 -4.70 10.11 -8.59
CA LEU A 86 -5.83 10.45 -8.88
C LEU A 86 -6.57 11.12 -8.45
N LYS A 87 -7.08 11.48 -8.64
CA LYS A 87 -7.85 12.14 -8.57
C LYS A 87 -8.96 11.69 -8.23
N LEU A 88 -9.25 11.46 -7.38
CA LEU A 88 -10.35 10.94 -6.92
C LEU A 88 -11.20 11.85 -6.42
#